data_dcc8d9f2a0109052993596f43353f5f2
#
_entry.id   dcc8d9f2a0109052993596f43353f5f2
#
_cell.length_a   1.000
_cell.length_b   1.000
_cell.length_c   1.000
_cell.angle_alpha   90.00
_cell.angle_beta   90.00
_cell.angle_gamma   90.00
#
_symmetry.space_group_name_H-M   'P 1'
#
loop_
_entity.id
_entity.type
_entity.pdbx_description
1 polymer ?
#
loop_
_entity_poly.entity_id
_entity_poly.type
_entity_poly.pdbx_seq_one_letter_code
_entity_poly.pdbx_strand_id
1 'polypeptide(L)' 'MTGGYAEMSGRALRLVREEPDQVLRLQAFRAAHPDVIIGDGGFGVWQARVPEPNGEHVISRYTLRELLDKLDDLTPRERQ' A
#
# COMPACT_ATOMS: atom_id res chain seq x y z
N MET A 1 -26.48 5.96 10.87
CA MET A 1 -26.08 5.80 9.78
C MET A 1 -24.97 6.58 9.42
N THR A 2 -24.77 7.62 9.85
CA THR A 2 -23.72 8.42 9.43
C THR A 2 -22.40 8.01 9.99
N GLY A 3 -22.35 7.21 11.04
CA GLY A 3 -21.09 6.78 11.57
C GLY A 3 -20.25 6.03 10.58
N GLY A 4 -20.88 5.30 9.71
CA GLY A 4 -20.15 4.54 8.73
C GLY A 4 -19.38 5.41 7.78
N TYR A 5 -19.94 6.57 7.45
CA TYR A 5 -19.24 7.43 6.58
C TYR A 5 -18.01 7.97 7.23
N ALA A 6 -18.08 8.35 8.48
CA ALA A 6 -16.93 8.93 9.15
C ALA A 6 -15.83 7.94 9.22
N GLU A 7 -16.15 6.69 9.42
CA GLU A 7 -15.09 5.72 9.55
C GLU A 7 -14.48 5.35 8.25
N MET A 8 -15.19 5.51 7.18
CA MET A 8 -14.64 5.19 5.89
C MET A 8 -13.84 6.31 5.29
N SER A 9 -13.96 7.50 5.86
CA SER A 9 -13.27 8.62 5.25
C SER A 9 -11.77 8.44 5.37
N GLY A 10 -11.04 8.98 4.55
CA GLY A 10 -9.59 8.86 4.49
C GLY A 10 -9.17 7.66 3.72
N ARG A 11 -9.25 6.49 4.34
CA ARG A 11 -8.75 5.30 3.69
C ARG A 11 -9.60 4.90 2.48
N ALA A 12 -10.92 4.90 2.65
CA ALA A 12 -11.79 4.53 1.55
C ALA A 12 -11.72 5.55 0.44
N LEU A 13 -11.65 6.83 0.79
CA LEU A 13 -11.59 7.85 -0.23
C LEU A 13 -10.29 7.79 -1.00
N ARG A 14 -9.19 7.42 -0.33
CA ARG A 14 -7.94 7.29 -1.02
C ARG A 14 -8.00 6.17 -2.06
N LEU A 15 -8.60 5.05 -1.70
CA LEU A 15 -8.72 3.96 -2.65
C LEU A 15 -9.63 4.31 -3.81
N VAL A 16 -10.66 5.09 -3.56
CA VAL A 16 -11.55 5.50 -4.64
C VAL A 16 -10.80 6.35 -5.66
N ARG A 17 -9.83 7.12 -5.24
CA ARG A 17 -9.08 7.94 -6.17
C ARG A 17 -8.00 7.18 -6.92
N GLU A 18 -7.69 5.97 -6.52
CA GLU A 18 -6.67 5.18 -7.20
C GLU A 18 -7.27 4.47 -8.40
N GLU A 19 -6.44 4.13 -9.35
CA GLU A 19 -6.89 3.41 -10.52
C GLU A 19 -7.30 2.00 -10.13
N PRO A 20 -8.37 1.48 -10.70
CA PRO A 20 -8.82 0.13 -10.35
C PRO A 20 -7.75 -0.94 -10.49
N ASP A 21 -6.90 -0.84 -11.51
CA ASP A 21 -5.84 -1.81 -11.71
C ASP A 21 -4.88 -1.79 -10.54
N GLN A 22 -4.60 -0.61 -9.99
CA GLN A 22 -3.67 -0.50 -8.88
C GLN A 22 -4.29 -1.01 -7.60
N VAL A 23 -5.60 -0.88 -7.43
CA VAL A 23 -6.27 -1.42 -6.28
C VAL A 23 -6.21 -2.96 -6.30
N LEU A 24 -6.43 -3.56 -7.46
CA LEU A 24 -6.32 -5.00 -7.58
C LEU A 24 -4.88 -5.46 -7.35
N ARG A 25 -3.93 -4.69 -7.84
CA ARG A 25 -2.53 -4.99 -7.66
C ARG A 25 -2.17 -4.94 -6.17
N LEU A 26 -2.71 -3.97 -5.44
CA LEU A 26 -2.47 -3.86 -4.01
C LEU A 26 -3.02 -5.07 -3.28
N GLN A 27 -4.22 -5.53 -3.65
CA GLN A 27 -4.81 -6.69 -3.01
C GLN A 27 -3.96 -7.92 -3.26
N ALA A 28 -3.47 -8.08 -4.47
CA ALA A 28 -2.62 -9.21 -4.80
C ALA A 28 -1.30 -9.16 -4.04
N PHE A 29 -0.73 -7.96 -3.92
CA PHE A 29 0.52 -7.80 -3.20
C PHE A 29 0.35 -8.13 -1.73
N ARG A 30 -0.74 -7.67 -1.12
CA ARG A 30 -1.00 -7.96 0.29
C ARG A 30 -1.17 -9.45 0.53
N ALA A 31 -1.79 -10.13 -0.41
CA ALA A 31 -1.98 -11.57 -0.27
C ALA A 31 -0.66 -12.32 -0.36
N ALA A 32 0.25 -11.85 -1.21
CA ALA A 32 1.53 -12.49 -1.39
C ALA A 32 2.55 -12.12 -0.31
N HIS A 33 2.39 -10.94 0.28
CA HIS A 33 3.35 -10.45 1.27
C HIS A 33 2.61 -9.93 2.50
N PRO A 34 2.04 -10.84 3.30
CA PRO A 34 1.21 -10.40 4.44
C PRO A 34 1.99 -9.70 5.55
N ASP A 35 3.31 -9.81 5.55
CA ASP A 35 4.13 -9.14 6.55
C ASP A 35 4.50 -7.72 6.16
N VAL A 36 4.18 -7.30 4.94
CA VAL A 36 4.42 -5.92 4.51
C VAL A 36 3.18 -5.11 4.84
N ILE A 37 3.35 -4.01 5.56
CA ILE A 37 2.23 -3.19 5.99
C ILE A 37 2.13 -1.99 5.06
N ILE A 38 0.99 -1.84 4.40
CA ILE A 38 0.78 -0.74 3.47
C ILE A 38 -0.41 0.08 3.94
N GLY A 39 -0.24 1.36 4.02
CA GLY A 39 -1.32 2.24 4.47
C GLY A 39 -1.03 3.69 4.20
N ASP A 40 -1.77 4.53 4.90
CA ASP A 40 -1.67 5.96 4.74
C ASP A 40 -0.48 6.46 5.56
N GLY A 41 0.43 7.16 4.91
CA GLY A 41 1.58 7.73 5.58
C GLY A 41 1.41 9.18 6.02
N GLY A 42 0.25 9.74 5.77
CA GLY A 42 0.00 11.13 6.11
C GLY A 42 0.39 12.06 4.95
N PHE A 43 -0.15 13.25 4.96
CA PHE A 43 0.17 14.27 3.94
C PHE A 43 -0.04 13.76 2.52
N GLY A 44 -1.03 12.91 2.34
CA GLY A 44 -1.37 12.45 0.99
C GLY A 44 -0.46 11.39 0.41
N VAL A 45 0.41 10.78 1.21
CA VAL A 45 1.31 9.77 0.68
C VAL A 45 0.86 8.39 1.10
N TRP A 46 1.22 7.41 0.31
CA TRP A 46 1.10 6.00 0.66
C TRP A 46 2.42 5.57 1.30
N GLN A 47 2.33 4.71 2.27
CA GLN A 47 3.53 4.26 2.97
C GLN A 47 3.52 2.75 3.11
N ALA A 48 4.68 2.14 2.96
CA ALA A 48 4.84 0.71 3.16
C ALA A 48 5.97 0.47 4.14
N ARG A 49 5.81 -0.54 5.00
CA ARG A 49 6.83 -0.96 5.91
C ARG A 49 7.18 -2.39 5.59
N VAL A 50 8.42 -2.60 5.19
CA VAL A 50 8.90 -3.90 4.76
C VAL A 50 9.85 -4.42 5.84
N PRO A 51 9.54 -5.56 6.47
CA PRO A 51 10.41 -6.07 7.53
C PRO A 51 11.74 -6.52 6.96
N GLU A 52 12.78 -6.28 7.71
CA GLU A 52 14.12 -6.66 7.33
C GLU A 52 14.83 -7.23 8.55
N PRO A 53 15.90 -7.96 8.38
CA PRO A 53 16.59 -8.58 9.53
C PRO A 53 17.00 -7.59 10.60
N ASN A 54 17.36 -6.37 10.20
CA ASN A 54 17.80 -5.37 11.16
C ASN A 54 16.77 -4.30 11.45
N GLY A 55 15.50 -4.54 11.18
CA GLY A 55 14.47 -3.56 11.45
C GLY A 55 13.45 -3.54 10.34
N GLU A 56 13.18 -2.38 9.79
CA GLU A 56 12.21 -2.30 8.70
C GLU A 56 12.62 -1.21 7.74
N HIS A 57 12.20 -1.38 6.51
CA HIS A 57 12.45 -0.40 5.47
C HIS A 57 11.15 0.32 5.19
N VAL A 58 11.12 1.63 5.35
CA VAL A 58 9.89 2.41 5.19
C VAL A 58 9.99 3.16 3.87
N ILE A 59 8.95 3.02 3.05
CA ILE A 59 8.89 3.64 1.74
C ILE A 59 7.64 4.50 1.67
N SER A 60 7.77 5.71 1.17
CA SER A 60 6.63 6.61 1.00
C SER A 60 6.60 7.11 -0.43
N ARG A 61 5.43 7.10 -1.03
CA ARG A 61 5.25 7.58 -2.39
C ARG A 61 3.89 8.27 -2.48
N TYR A 62 3.75 9.17 -3.44
CA TYR A 62 2.50 9.91 -3.55
C TYR A 62 1.41 9.12 -4.23
N THR A 63 1.72 8.14 -5.04
CA THR A 63 0.70 7.36 -5.71
C THR A 63 0.89 5.89 -5.37
N LEU A 64 -0.20 5.16 -5.43
CA LEU A 64 -0.16 3.73 -5.17
C LEU A 64 0.69 3.02 -6.20
N ARG A 65 0.61 3.45 -7.45
CA ARG A 65 1.41 2.85 -8.51
C ARG A 65 2.90 2.94 -8.19
N GLU A 66 3.35 4.13 -7.80
CA GLU A 66 4.75 4.32 -7.50
C GLU A 66 5.20 3.48 -6.32
N LEU A 67 4.32 3.37 -5.31
CA LEU A 67 4.65 2.57 -4.15
C LEU A 67 4.77 1.11 -4.52
N LEU A 68 3.81 0.59 -5.29
CA LEU A 68 3.84 -0.81 -5.67
C LEU A 68 5.00 -1.13 -6.61
N ASP A 69 5.36 -0.19 -7.49
CA ASP A 69 6.51 -0.38 -8.36
C ASP A 69 7.78 -0.51 -7.52
N LYS A 70 7.91 0.32 -6.49
CA LYS A 70 9.08 0.24 -5.64
C LYS A 70 9.09 -1.04 -4.82
N LEU A 71 7.94 -1.46 -4.34
CA LEU A 71 7.86 -2.70 -3.59
C LEU A 71 8.22 -3.91 -4.44
N ASP A 72 7.85 -3.89 -5.71
CA ASP A 72 8.23 -4.97 -6.61
C ASP A 72 9.73 -5.04 -6.78
N ASP A 73 10.42 -3.90 -6.77
CA ASP A 73 11.87 -3.90 -6.86
C ASP A 73 12.50 -4.47 -5.60
N LEU A 74 11.91 -4.19 -4.44
CA LEU A 74 12.49 -4.64 -3.18
C LEU A 74 12.13 -6.07 -2.84
N THR A 75 11.05 -6.59 -3.40
CA THR A 75 10.60 -7.94 -3.13
C THR A 75 10.49 -8.70 -4.45
N PRO A 76 11.62 -9.03 -5.08
CA PRO A 76 11.59 -9.66 -6.39
C PRO A 76 10.87 -10.98 -6.36
N ARG A 77 10.18 -11.27 -7.48
CA ARG A 77 9.50 -12.49 -7.56
C ARG A 77 10.42 -13.57 -7.76
N GLU A 78 10.15 -14.54 -7.25
CA GLU A 78 10.96 -15.64 -7.45
C GLU A 78 10.80 -16.20 -8.64
N ARG A 79 10.60 -16.26 -9.32
CA ARG A 79 10.46 -16.71 -10.42
C ARG A 79 10.95 -16.68 -11.26
N GLN A 80 11.10 -16.59 -11.21
CA GLN A 80 11.45 -16.35 -11.84
C GLN A 80 11.92 -16.64 -12.13
#